data_0adc942509348dcc8ac811291e127c57
#
_entry.id   0adc942509348dcc8ac811291e127c57
#
_cell.length_a   1.000
_cell.length_b   1.000
_cell.length_c   1.000
_cell.angle_alpha   90.00
_cell.angle_beta   90.00
_cell.angle_gamma   90.00
#
_symmetry.space_group_name_H-M   'P 1'
#
loop_
_entity.id
_entity.type
_entity.pdbx_description
1 polymer ?
#
loop_
_entity_poly.entity_id
_entity_poly.type
_entity_poly.pdbx_seq_one_letter_code
_entity_poly.pdbx_strand_id
1 'polypeptide(L)'
;MKRILGSILLIFAVFSLGYAGWLTWGKPGTPPVLPLEYRDGNPVLVYFIHGRAKCPTCDLILAHTRSALETSFSEETGNGSLALVPVDVEKPGNEHFMEDFALFTTSVVLFSRNTAGQEHWKNLSRAWELAEDGESFKAYFTGELRRFLQEVRP
;
A
#
# COMPACT_ATOMS: atom_id res chain seq x y z
N MET A 1 -17.87 -27.04 45.53
CA MET A 1 -17.06 -25.89 45.15
C MET A 1 -16.10 -26.18 44.00
N LYS A 2 -15.24 -27.21 44.03
CA LYS A 2 -14.25 -27.55 42.96
C LYS A 2 -14.88 -27.76 41.56
N ARG A 3 -16.06 -28.39 41.47
CA ARG A 3 -16.74 -28.66 40.19
C ARG A 3 -17.31 -27.39 39.55
N ILE A 4 -17.82 -26.45 40.32
CA ILE A 4 -18.37 -25.15 39.85
C ILE A 4 -17.24 -24.29 39.34
N LEU A 5 -16.09 -24.25 40.04
CA LEU A 5 -14.91 -23.47 39.60
C LEU A 5 -14.34 -24.00 38.28
N GLY A 6 -14.33 -25.33 38.10
CA GLY A 6 -13.89 -25.94 36.82
C GLY A 6 -14.80 -25.60 35.66
N SER A 7 -16.13 -25.56 35.87
CA SER A 7 -17.09 -25.21 34.84
C SER A 7 -16.96 -23.74 34.42
N ILE A 8 -16.72 -22.84 35.38
CA ILE A 8 -16.51 -21.38 35.10
C ILE A 8 -15.24 -21.18 34.29
N LEU A 9 -14.13 -21.85 34.65
CA LEU A 9 -12.87 -21.77 33.92
C LEU A 9 -13.00 -22.30 32.48
N LEU A 10 -13.76 -23.37 32.29
CA LEU A 10 -13.96 -23.96 30.97
C LEU A 10 -14.80 -23.05 30.07
N ILE A 11 -15.85 -22.43 30.59
CA ILE A 11 -16.67 -21.44 29.88
C ILE A 11 -15.81 -20.23 29.49
N PHE A 12 -14.99 -19.74 30.41
CA PHE A 12 -14.10 -18.60 30.13
C PHE A 12 -13.07 -18.94 29.03
N ALA A 13 -12.48 -20.13 29.06
CA ALA A 13 -11.53 -20.58 28.03
C ALA A 13 -12.19 -20.69 26.64
N VAL A 14 -13.39 -21.25 26.57
CA VAL A 14 -14.17 -21.34 25.31
C VAL A 14 -14.52 -19.96 24.77
N PHE A 15 -14.95 -19.04 25.65
CA PHE A 15 -15.26 -17.67 25.26
C PHE A 15 -14.02 -16.90 24.80
N SER A 16 -12.87 -17.07 25.47
CA SER A 16 -11.61 -16.43 25.10
C SER A 16 -11.08 -16.94 23.76
N LEU A 17 -11.17 -18.25 23.49
CA LEU A 17 -10.78 -18.84 22.21
C LEU A 17 -11.74 -18.42 21.09
N GLY A 18 -13.04 -18.34 21.35
CA GLY A 18 -14.04 -17.85 20.40
C GLY A 18 -13.82 -16.36 20.04
N TYR A 19 -13.51 -15.54 21.04
CA TYR A 19 -13.22 -14.12 20.86
C TYR A 19 -11.90 -13.90 20.11
N ALA A 20 -10.85 -14.65 20.44
CA ALA A 20 -9.58 -14.63 19.72
C ALA A 20 -9.75 -15.08 18.26
N GLY A 21 -10.53 -16.14 18.02
CA GLY A 21 -10.86 -16.61 16.68
C GLY A 21 -11.67 -15.58 15.89
N TRP A 22 -12.58 -14.85 16.52
CA TRP A 22 -13.35 -13.80 15.87
C TRP A 22 -12.49 -12.57 15.53
N LEU A 23 -11.51 -12.22 16.37
CA LEU A 23 -10.54 -11.16 16.11
C LEU A 23 -9.54 -11.51 15.00
N THR A 24 -9.19 -12.82 14.86
CA THR A 24 -8.22 -13.29 13.86
C THR A 24 -8.89 -13.75 12.56
N TRP A 25 -10.18 -14.13 12.61
CA TRP A 25 -10.95 -14.46 11.40
C TRP A 25 -11.33 -13.16 10.71
N GLY A 26 -10.39 -12.75 9.86
CA GLY A 26 -10.33 -11.59 9.02
C GLY A 26 -11.56 -10.69 9.03
N LYS A 27 -11.40 -9.49 9.56
CA LYS A 27 -12.11 -8.37 8.94
C LYS A 27 -11.78 -8.48 7.46
N PRO A 28 -12.76 -8.66 6.54
CA PRO A 28 -12.48 -8.42 5.15
C PRO A 28 -11.91 -7.00 5.13
N GLY A 29 -10.62 -6.87 4.79
CA GLY A 29 -10.01 -5.56 4.66
C GLY A 29 -10.98 -4.77 3.79
N THR A 30 -11.44 -3.64 4.28
CA THR A 30 -12.26 -2.75 3.46
C THR A 30 -11.41 -2.55 2.21
N PRO A 31 -11.86 -2.99 1.02
CA PRO A 31 -11.02 -2.85 -0.15
C PRO A 31 -10.63 -1.38 -0.22
N PRO A 32 -9.36 -1.06 -0.48
CA PRO A 32 -8.91 0.32 -0.55
C PRO A 32 -9.94 1.06 -1.41
N VAL A 33 -10.44 2.20 -0.92
CA VAL A 33 -11.33 3.05 -1.70
C VAL A 33 -10.48 3.55 -2.86
N LEU A 34 -10.48 2.77 -3.94
CA LEU A 34 -9.77 3.12 -5.15
C LEU A 34 -10.32 4.45 -5.62
N PRO A 35 -9.48 5.44 -5.96
CA PRO A 35 -9.95 6.66 -6.57
C PRO A 35 -10.88 6.33 -7.74
N LEU A 36 -11.93 7.15 -7.95
CA LEU A 36 -12.92 6.95 -9.02
C LEU A 36 -12.29 6.75 -10.42
N GLU A 37 -11.04 7.09 -10.59
CA GLU A 37 -10.23 6.99 -11.82
C GLU A 37 -9.77 5.56 -12.14
N TYR A 38 -9.94 4.61 -11.23
CA TYR A 38 -9.56 3.20 -11.41
C TYR A 38 -10.57 2.38 -12.25
N ARG A 39 -11.42 3.02 -13.03
CA ARG A 39 -12.63 2.38 -13.57
C ARG A 39 -12.45 1.52 -14.82
N ASP A 40 -11.42 1.73 -15.62
CA ASP A 40 -11.29 1.03 -16.91
C ASP A 40 -9.87 0.52 -17.16
N GLY A 41 -9.71 -0.80 -17.07
CA GLY A 41 -8.49 -1.53 -17.41
C GLY A 41 -7.45 -1.52 -16.28
N ASN A 42 -7.09 -2.60 -15.69
CA ASN A 42 -6.12 -2.86 -14.62
C ASN A 42 -4.89 -1.92 -14.57
N PRO A 43 -5.03 -0.61 -14.24
CA PRO A 43 -3.89 0.28 -14.18
C PRO A 43 -2.95 -0.14 -13.04
N VAL A 44 -1.68 0.14 -13.22
CA VAL A 44 -0.72 0.10 -12.13
C VAL A 44 -0.77 1.43 -11.40
N LEU A 45 -0.91 1.39 -10.08
CA LEU A 45 -0.90 2.58 -9.23
C LEU A 45 0.44 2.72 -8.52
N VAL A 46 0.95 3.93 -8.53
CA VAL A 46 2.10 4.33 -7.73
C VAL A 46 1.54 5.14 -6.56
N TYR A 47 1.34 4.51 -5.43
CA TYR A 47 0.92 5.20 -4.22
C TYR A 47 2.10 5.94 -3.61
N PHE A 48 1.95 7.23 -3.36
CA PHE A 48 2.80 8.00 -2.48
C PHE A 48 2.08 8.19 -1.15
N ILE A 49 2.40 7.34 -0.19
CA ILE A 49 1.72 7.28 1.10
C ILE A 49 2.45 8.16 2.11
N HIS A 50 1.75 9.15 2.68
CA HIS A 50 2.35 10.16 3.55
C HIS A 50 1.39 10.61 4.66
N GLY A 51 1.94 11.16 5.76
CA GLY A 51 1.19 11.90 6.77
C GLY A 51 1.15 13.40 6.47
N ARG A 52 0.51 14.19 7.35
CA ARG A 52 0.40 15.66 7.22
C ARG A 52 1.65 16.41 7.61
N ALA A 53 2.55 15.81 8.36
CA ALA A 53 3.75 16.48 8.81
C ALA A 53 4.57 16.97 7.61
N LYS A 54 4.98 18.25 7.63
CA LYS A 54 5.93 18.76 6.64
C LYS A 54 7.24 18.00 6.75
N CYS A 55 7.62 17.36 5.67
CA CYS A 55 8.78 16.49 5.60
C CYS A 55 9.57 16.80 4.31
N PRO A 56 10.71 17.52 4.39
CA PRO A 56 11.50 17.84 3.20
C PRO A 56 11.88 16.62 2.38
N THR A 57 12.27 15.52 3.04
CA THR A 57 12.59 14.25 2.37
C THR A 57 11.38 13.68 1.64
N CYS A 58 10.17 13.80 2.23
CA CYS A 58 8.94 13.36 1.57
C CYS A 58 8.66 14.15 0.29
N ASP A 59 8.91 15.45 0.33
CA ASP A 59 8.74 16.34 -0.83
C ASP A 59 9.73 15.96 -1.95
N LEU A 60 10.98 15.63 -1.60
CA LEU A 60 11.98 15.14 -2.56
C LEU A 60 11.54 13.81 -3.20
N ILE A 61 11.11 12.84 -2.38
CA ILE A 61 10.62 11.54 -2.87
C ILE A 61 9.46 11.73 -3.85
N LEU A 62 8.49 12.58 -3.51
CA LEU A 62 7.36 12.86 -4.39
C LEU A 62 7.81 13.54 -5.69
N ALA A 63 8.69 14.53 -5.61
CA ALA A 63 9.21 15.25 -6.78
C ALA A 63 9.98 14.32 -7.71
N HIS A 64 10.87 13.48 -7.18
CA HIS A 64 11.62 12.50 -7.96
C HIS A 64 10.71 11.44 -8.58
N THR A 65 9.69 10.96 -7.84
CA THR A 65 8.70 10.02 -8.36
C THR A 65 7.95 10.61 -9.55
N ARG A 66 7.47 11.85 -9.44
CA ARG A 66 6.80 12.56 -10.55
C ARG A 66 7.72 12.72 -11.75
N SER A 67 8.91 13.23 -11.53
CA SER A 67 9.90 13.42 -12.60
C SER A 67 10.24 12.11 -13.32
N ALA A 68 10.41 11.02 -12.57
CA ALA A 68 10.68 9.70 -13.15
C ALA A 68 9.50 9.20 -14.01
N LEU A 69 8.26 9.38 -13.53
CA LEU A 69 7.05 9.02 -14.28
C LEU A 69 6.93 9.85 -15.57
N GLU A 70 7.07 11.16 -15.49
CA GLU A 70 6.98 12.07 -16.64
C GLU A 70 8.04 11.79 -17.70
N THR A 71 9.27 11.46 -17.29
CA THR A 71 10.38 11.28 -18.23
C THR A 71 10.53 9.85 -18.77
N SER A 72 10.14 8.83 -18.01
CA SER A 72 10.40 7.43 -18.34
C SER A 72 9.15 6.59 -18.62
N PHE A 73 7.96 7.11 -18.29
CA PHE A 73 6.67 6.42 -18.40
C PHE A 73 5.56 7.36 -18.89
N SER A 74 5.90 8.35 -19.71
CA SER A 74 4.95 9.35 -20.21
C SER A 74 3.82 8.74 -21.04
N GLU A 75 4.07 7.65 -21.75
CA GLU A 75 3.05 6.94 -22.53
C GLU A 75 2.06 6.24 -21.60
N GLU A 76 2.53 5.50 -20.61
CA GLU A 76 1.70 4.76 -19.66
C GLU A 76 0.89 5.70 -18.76
N THR A 77 1.46 6.83 -18.37
CA THR A 77 0.74 7.85 -17.62
C THR A 77 -0.27 8.59 -18.49
N GLY A 78 0.07 8.85 -19.75
CA GLY A 78 -0.80 9.54 -20.71
C GLY A 78 -2.01 8.72 -21.14
N ASN A 79 -1.88 7.39 -21.25
CA ASN A 79 -2.98 6.49 -21.60
C ASN A 79 -3.74 5.94 -20.39
N GLY A 80 -3.37 6.35 -19.16
CA GLY A 80 -4.04 5.96 -17.91
C GLY A 80 -3.72 4.54 -17.42
N SER A 81 -2.79 3.82 -18.05
CA SER A 81 -2.37 2.49 -17.58
C SER A 81 -1.42 2.53 -16.38
N LEU A 82 -0.94 3.72 -16.02
CA LEU A 82 -0.12 4.01 -14.86
C LEU A 82 -0.54 5.34 -14.25
N ALA A 83 -0.73 5.40 -12.94
CA ALA A 83 -1.13 6.62 -12.26
C ALA A 83 -0.39 6.81 -10.93
N LEU A 84 0.00 8.07 -10.63
CA LEU A 84 0.51 8.47 -9.32
C LEU A 84 -0.65 8.92 -8.44
N VAL A 85 -0.78 8.30 -7.27
CA VAL A 85 -1.84 8.57 -6.30
C VAL A 85 -1.23 8.95 -4.94
N PRO A 86 -1.19 10.24 -4.60
CA PRO A 86 -0.83 10.67 -3.26
C PRO A 86 -1.92 10.29 -2.25
N VAL A 87 -1.53 9.64 -1.15
CA VAL A 87 -2.42 9.18 -0.09
C VAL A 87 -2.00 9.80 1.23
N ASP A 88 -2.84 10.68 1.77
CA ASP A 88 -2.69 11.20 3.13
C ASP A 88 -3.35 10.22 4.12
N VAL A 89 -2.55 9.49 4.90
CA VAL A 89 -3.02 8.48 5.84
C VAL A 89 -3.75 9.04 7.06
N GLU A 90 -3.66 10.34 7.30
CA GLU A 90 -4.39 11.00 8.38
C GLU A 90 -5.79 11.46 7.96
N LYS A 91 -6.15 11.29 6.68
CA LYS A 91 -7.53 11.50 6.23
C LYS A 91 -8.39 10.31 6.62
N PRO A 92 -9.62 10.57 7.12
CA PRO A 92 -10.57 9.50 7.43
C PRO A 92 -10.78 8.55 6.23
N GLY A 93 -10.61 7.25 6.49
CA GLY A 93 -10.73 6.19 5.50
C GLY A 93 -9.42 5.77 4.84
N ASN A 94 -8.30 6.47 5.09
CA ASN A 94 -6.98 6.13 4.54
C ASN A 94 -6.04 5.46 5.56
N GLU A 95 -6.46 5.33 6.81
CA GLU A 95 -5.62 4.78 7.88
C GLU A 95 -5.19 3.33 7.59
N HIS A 96 -6.05 2.59 6.88
CA HIS A 96 -5.80 1.19 6.53
C HIS A 96 -4.57 0.99 5.63
N PHE A 97 -4.15 2.00 4.81
CA PHE A 97 -2.99 1.87 3.93
C PHE A 97 -1.69 1.52 4.67
N MET A 98 -1.55 1.97 5.93
CA MET A 98 -0.39 1.65 6.75
C MET A 98 -0.35 0.16 7.10
N GLU A 99 -1.51 -0.43 7.43
CA GLU A 99 -1.63 -1.85 7.77
C GLU A 99 -1.57 -2.73 6.51
N ASP A 100 -2.32 -2.38 5.45
CA ASP A 100 -2.43 -3.16 4.23
C ASP A 100 -1.06 -3.38 3.55
N PHE A 101 -0.19 -2.37 3.59
CA PHE A 101 1.14 -2.43 2.99
C PHE A 101 2.27 -2.59 4.01
N ALA A 102 1.95 -2.91 5.27
CA ALA A 102 2.90 -3.09 6.37
C ALA A 102 3.92 -1.92 6.48
N LEU A 103 3.43 -0.68 6.45
CA LEU A 103 4.25 0.52 6.43
C LEU A 103 4.40 1.12 7.83
N PHE A 104 5.55 1.75 8.07
CA PHE A 104 5.86 2.47 9.32
C PHE A 104 6.18 3.94 9.09
N THR A 105 6.32 4.36 7.84
CA THR A 105 6.68 5.73 7.45
C THR A 105 6.17 6.04 6.04
N THR A 106 6.33 7.29 5.60
CA THR A 106 6.07 7.69 4.20
C THR A 106 6.75 6.73 3.24
N SER A 107 6.03 6.25 2.26
CA SER A 107 6.49 5.20 1.35
C SER A 107 5.97 5.39 -0.06
N VAL A 108 6.71 4.84 -1.02
CA VAL A 108 6.22 4.66 -2.40
C VAL A 108 5.89 3.19 -2.58
N VAL A 109 4.63 2.89 -2.93
CA VAL A 109 4.15 1.53 -3.14
C VAL A 109 3.63 1.38 -4.55
N LEU A 110 4.14 0.39 -5.27
CA LEU A 110 3.58 -0.05 -6.54
C LEU A 110 2.44 -1.01 -6.26
N PHE A 111 1.31 -0.82 -6.92
CA PHE A 111 0.11 -1.63 -6.71
C PHE A 111 -0.57 -1.95 -8.03
N SER A 112 -1.08 -3.15 -8.16
CA SER A 112 -1.95 -3.59 -9.25
C SER A 112 -2.97 -4.59 -8.73
N ARG A 113 -4.16 -4.58 -9.32
CA ARG A 113 -5.19 -5.59 -9.09
C ARG A 113 -5.65 -6.13 -10.43
N ASN A 114 -5.57 -7.44 -10.62
CA ASN A 114 -6.02 -8.06 -11.85
C ASN A 114 -7.55 -8.20 -11.91
N THR A 115 -8.08 -8.62 -13.06
CA THR A 115 -9.53 -8.84 -13.28
C THR A 115 -10.14 -9.91 -12.38
N ALA A 116 -9.33 -10.83 -11.84
CA ALA A 116 -9.75 -11.82 -10.86
C ALA A 116 -9.75 -11.29 -9.41
N GLY A 117 -9.41 -10.00 -9.21
CA GLY A 117 -9.36 -9.36 -7.89
C GLY A 117 -8.08 -9.67 -7.09
N GLN A 118 -7.09 -10.33 -7.69
CA GLN A 118 -5.82 -10.59 -7.03
C GLN A 118 -4.96 -9.32 -7.02
N GLU A 119 -4.41 -9.01 -5.87
CA GLU A 119 -3.58 -7.83 -5.64
C GLU A 119 -2.10 -8.20 -5.65
N HIS A 120 -1.33 -7.37 -6.35
CA HIS A 120 0.12 -7.39 -6.33
C HIS A 120 0.61 -6.03 -5.87
N TRP A 121 1.50 -6.00 -4.91
CA TRP A 121 2.10 -4.75 -4.45
C TRP A 121 3.56 -4.91 -4.06
N LYS A 122 4.28 -3.80 -4.11
CA LYS A 122 5.70 -3.72 -3.75
C LYS A 122 6.03 -2.39 -3.11
N ASN A 123 6.52 -2.41 -1.89
CA ASN A 123 7.06 -1.23 -1.23
C ASN A 123 8.48 -0.95 -1.73
N LEU A 124 8.72 0.29 -2.18
CA LEU A 124 10.04 0.76 -2.62
C LEU A 124 10.85 1.26 -1.40
N SER A 125 11.26 0.34 -0.54
CA SER A 125 11.88 0.63 0.76
C SER A 125 13.14 1.50 0.69
N ARG A 126 13.90 1.45 -0.42
CA ARG A 126 15.10 2.27 -0.61
C ARG A 126 14.83 3.71 -1.06
N ALA A 127 13.55 4.07 -1.28
CA ALA A 127 13.19 5.44 -1.68
C ALA A 127 13.70 6.50 -0.68
N TRP A 128 13.71 6.18 0.61
CA TRP A 128 14.22 7.05 1.66
C TRP A 128 15.74 7.24 1.61
N GLU A 129 16.48 6.16 1.40
CA GLU A 129 17.94 6.19 1.33
C GLU A 129 18.45 7.02 0.14
N LEU A 130 17.66 7.02 -0.94
CA LEU A 130 18.02 7.65 -2.22
C LEU A 130 17.38 9.03 -2.40
N ALA A 131 16.61 9.52 -1.42
CA ALA A 131 15.83 10.75 -1.57
C ALA A 131 16.68 12.00 -1.91
N GLU A 132 17.91 12.07 -1.41
CA GLU A 132 18.81 13.20 -1.66
C GLU A 132 19.64 13.07 -2.97
N ASP A 133 19.66 11.87 -3.57
CA ASP A 133 20.31 11.58 -4.85
C ASP A 133 19.26 11.27 -5.92
N GLY A 134 18.82 12.31 -6.62
CA GLY A 134 17.76 12.20 -7.63
C GLY A 134 18.08 11.25 -8.78
N GLU A 135 19.34 11.12 -9.20
CA GLU A 135 19.74 10.21 -10.28
C GLU A 135 19.67 8.76 -9.80
N SER A 136 20.23 8.46 -8.62
CA SER A 136 20.13 7.14 -8.02
C SER A 136 18.68 6.76 -7.70
N PHE A 137 17.88 7.72 -7.20
CA PHE A 137 16.45 7.51 -6.98
C PHE A 137 15.74 7.14 -8.29
N LYS A 138 15.94 7.91 -9.34
CA LYS A 138 15.32 7.71 -10.66
C LYS A 138 15.71 6.35 -11.25
N ALA A 139 16.99 5.99 -11.19
CA ALA A 139 17.46 4.69 -11.67
C ALA A 139 16.82 3.53 -10.91
N TYR A 140 16.76 3.62 -9.58
CA TYR A 140 16.11 2.63 -8.72
C TYR A 140 14.60 2.54 -9.02
N PHE A 141 13.89 3.65 -8.95
CA PHE A 141 12.45 3.72 -9.17
C PHE A 141 12.05 3.16 -10.54
N THR A 142 12.71 3.61 -11.61
CA THR A 142 12.41 3.13 -12.97
C THR A 142 12.71 1.66 -13.14
N GLY A 143 13.78 1.16 -12.55
CA GLY A 143 14.13 -0.26 -12.57
C GLY A 143 13.08 -1.12 -11.87
N GLU A 144 12.64 -0.71 -10.68
CA GLU A 144 11.63 -1.41 -9.91
C GLU A 144 10.25 -1.39 -10.59
N LEU A 145 9.85 -0.22 -11.12
CA LEU A 145 8.56 -0.09 -11.79
C LEU A 145 8.52 -0.90 -13.09
N ARG A 146 9.60 -0.93 -13.89
CA ARG A 146 9.66 -1.79 -15.09
C ARG A 146 9.53 -3.27 -14.75
N ARG A 147 10.22 -3.75 -13.70
CA ARG A 147 10.08 -5.13 -13.25
C ARG A 147 8.66 -5.44 -12.81
N PHE A 148 8.06 -4.57 -12.00
CA PHE A 148 6.69 -4.71 -11.53
C PHE A 148 5.69 -4.75 -12.71
N LEU A 149 5.85 -3.87 -13.71
CA LEU A 149 5.02 -3.88 -14.91
C LEU A 149 5.12 -5.18 -15.69
N GLN A 150 6.31 -5.80 -15.77
CA GLN A 150 6.51 -7.10 -16.41
C GLN A 150 5.86 -8.26 -15.63
N GLU A 151 5.83 -8.18 -14.31
CA GLU A 151 5.22 -9.19 -13.44
C GLU A 151 3.69 -9.17 -13.49
N VAL A 152 3.07 -7.98 -13.61
CA VAL A 152 1.61 -7.83 -13.55
C VAL A 152 0.90 -7.72 -14.89
N ARG A 153 1.65 -7.53 -15.98
CA ARG A 153 1.13 -7.51 -17.35
C ARG A 153 1.61 -8.77 -18.06
N PRO A 154 0.73 -9.75 -18.31
CA PRO A 154 1.09 -10.97 -19.03
C PRO A 154 1.48 -10.70 -20.50
#